data_ab406e28eb5f3b6c3bc6cda8d297027a
#
_entry.id   ab406e28eb5f3b6c3bc6cda8d297027a
#
_cell.length_a   1.000
_cell.length_b   1.000
_cell.length_c   1.000
_cell.angle_alpha   90.00
_cell.angle_beta   90.00
_cell.angle_gamma   90.00
#
_symmetry.space_group_name_H-M   'P 1'
#
loop_
_entity.id
_entity.type
_entity.pdbx_description
1 polymer ?
#
loop_
_entity_poly.entity_id
_entity_poly.type
_entity_poly.pdbx_seq_one_letter_code
_entity_poly.pdbx_strand_id
1 'polypeptide(L)'
;REAVKAGVEVITLPGATAFVPALVSSGLPCDRFCFEGFLPQKKGRQTRIEALKSECRTMIFYESPHRVVKALQQFAEAFGGERQCSACREISKLHEESVRGTLAEVLAHFMENEPRGEFVIVVAGRDEADVQEGKPQAEQGAEPGKEKHFSKYRNKQL
;
A
#
# COMPACT_ATOMS: atom_id res chain seq x y z
N ARG A 1 8.14 13.06 18.62
CA ARG A 1 9.23 13.70 17.90
C ARG A 1 9.75 14.93 18.65
N GLU A 2 8.87 15.87 18.99
CA GLU A 2 9.28 17.11 19.67
C GLU A 2 9.78 16.86 21.09
N ALA A 3 9.20 15.93 21.84
CA ALA A 3 9.69 15.53 23.17
C ALA A 3 11.13 14.99 23.09
N VAL A 4 11.40 14.08 22.14
CA VAL A 4 12.76 13.54 21.92
C VAL A 4 13.75 14.65 21.53
N LYS A 5 13.35 15.57 20.66
CA LYS A 5 14.20 16.72 20.28
C LYS A 5 14.50 17.64 21.44
N ALA A 6 13.54 17.80 22.35
CA ALA A 6 13.71 18.60 23.55
C ALA A 6 14.48 17.88 24.68
N GLY A 7 14.97 16.66 24.44
CA GLY A 7 15.67 15.86 25.45
C GLY A 7 14.78 15.31 26.55
N VAL A 8 13.46 15.32 26.35
CA VAL A 8 12.51 14.76 27.30
C VAL A 8 12.51 13.25 27.15
N GLU A 9 12.57 12.52 28.26
CA GLU A 9 12.46 11.06 28.27
C GLU A 9 11.09 10.62 27.78
N VAL A 10 11.07 9.69 26.83
CA VAL A 10 9.84 9.11 26.28
C VAL A 10 9.78 7.63 26.62
N ILE A 11 8.87 7.26 27.52
CA ILE A 11 8.63 5.88 27.93
C ILE A 11 7.37 5.39 27.23
N THR A 12 7.50 4.30 26.45
CA THR A 12 6.36 3.67 25.77
C THR A 12 6.04 2.34 26.42
N LEU A 13 4.74 2.06 26.54
CA LEU A 13 4.27 0.77 27.03
C LEU A 13 3.66 -0.03 25.86
N PRO A 14 3.90 -1.36 25.79
CA PRO A 14 3.17 -2.20 24.86
C PRO A 14 1.66 -2.11 25.10
N GLY A 15 0.90 -2.01 24.01
CA GLY A 15 -0.56 -1.87 24.12
C GLY A 15 -1.27 -2.35 22.86
N ALA A 16 -2.59 -2.49 22.97
CA ALA A 16 -3.42 -2.90 21.84
C ALA A 16 -3.44 -1.82 20.74
N THR A 17 -3.33 -2.28 19.50
CA THR A 17 -3.50 -1.45 18.31
C THR A 17 -4.48 -2.11 17.36
N ALA A 18 -5.31 -1.35 16.64
CA ALA A 18 -6.28 -1.93 15.71
C ALA A 18 -5.63 -2.36 14.38
N PHE A 19 -4.59 -1.67 13.94
CA PHE A 19 -4.01 -1.92 12.61
C PHE A 19 -3.25 -3.27 12.52
N VAL A 20 -2.62 -3.73 13.61
CA VAL A 20 -1.89 -5.00 13.61
C VAL A 20 -2.82 -6.18 13.40
N PRO A 21 -3.90 -6.38 14.21
CA PRO A 21 -4.84 -7.48 13.96
C PRO A 21 -5.54 -7.35 12.60
N ALA A 22 -5.88 -6.14 12.14
CA ALA A 22 -6.42 -5.94 10.80
C ALA A 22 -5.47 -6.41 9.70
N LEU A 23 -4.19 -6.05 9.78
CA LEU A 23 -3.16 -6.48 8.84
C LEU A 23 -3.02 -8.01 8.82
N VAL A 24 -2.87 -8.62 10.00
CA VAL A 24 -2.70 -10.08 10.12
C VAL A 24 -3.93 -10.82 9.60
N SER A 25 -5.13 -10.34 9.92
CA SER A 25 -6.38 -10.97 9.48
C SER A 25 -6.74 -10.67 8.02
N SER A 26 -6.09 -9.71 7.36
CA SER A 26 -6.39 -9.34 5.98
C SER A 26 -6.09 -10.44 4.97
N GLY A 27 -5.10 -11.31 5.25
CA GLY A 27 -4.58 -12.29 4.32
C GLY A 27 -3.61 -11.71 3.28
N LEU A 28 -3.31 -10.41 3.36
CA LEU A 28 -2.34 -9.73 2.49
C LEU A 28 -0.91 -9.85 3.05
N PRO A 29 0.13 -9.64 2.23
CA PRO A 29 1.52 -9.65 2.71
C PRO A 29 1.72 -8.69 3.88
N CYS A 30 2.30 -9.18 4.98
CA CYS A 30 2.45 -8.41 6.21
C CYS A 30 3.92 -8.20 6.64
N ASP A 31 4.88 -8.68 5.85
CA ASP A 31 6.31 -8.52 6.08
C ASP A 31 6.78 -7.08 5.87
N ARG A 32 6.16 -6.37 4.91
CA ARG A 32 6.39 -4.96 4.63
C ARG A 32 5.08 -4.24 4.43
N PHE A 33 4.87 -3.17 5.15
CA PHE A 33 3.65 -2.37 5.05
C PHE A 33 3.89 -0.89 5.28
N CYS A 34 2.94 -0.07 4.82
CA CYS A 34 2.86 1.36 5.09
C CYS A 34 1.65 1.64 5.98
N PHE A 35 1.87 2.26 7.12
CA PHE A 35 0.78 2.76 7.94
C PHE A 35 0.50 4.23 7.59
N GLU A 36 -0.62 4.45 6.88
CA GLU A 36 -1.06 5.78 6.43
C GLU A 36 -1.99 6.47 7.45
N GLY A 37 -2.59 5.69 8.35
CA GLY A 37 -3.53 6.23 9.33
C GLY A 37 -4.74 6.89 8.66
N PHE A 38 -5.22 8.00 9.22
CA PHE A 38 -6.30 8.78 8.60
C PHE A 38 -5.77 9.67 7.48
N LEU A 39 -6.29 9.48 6.28
CA LEU A 39 -6.01 10.40 5.17
C LEU A 39 -6.58 11.80 5.45
N PRO A 40 -5.97 12.86 4.90
CA PRO A 40 -6.53 14.20 4.99
C PRO A 40 -7.99 14.24 4.57
N GLN A 41 -8.82 15.01 5.29
CA GLN A 41 -10.27 15.04 5.02
C GLN A 41 -10.63 15.83 3.75
N LYS A 42 -9.84 16.86 3.42
CA LYS A 42 -10.08 17.79 2.30
C LYS A 42 -8.81 18.00 1.49
N LYS A 43 -8.09 19.09 1.75
CA LYS A 43 -6.86 19.47 1.01
C LYS A 43 -5.77 18.41 1.19
N GLY A 44 -5.17 17.97 0.09
CA GLY A 44 -4.08 16.99 0.09
C GLY A 44 -4.51 15.53 0.04
N ARG A 45 -5.82 15.20 0.22
CA ARG A 45 -6.31 13.81 0.19
C ARG A 45 -6.04 13.16 -1.17
N GLN A 46 -6.49 13.78 -2.25
CA GLN A 46 -6.29 13.23 -3.60
C GLN A 46 -4.81 13.12 -3.96
N THR A 47 -4.02 14.14 -3.62
CA THR A 47 -2.57 14.12 -3.84
C THR A 47 -1.90 12.96 -3.09
N ARG A 48 -2.36 12.65 -1.85
CA ARG A 48 -1.80 11.52 -1.10
C ARG A 48 -2.19 10.19 -1.72
N ILE A 49 -3.46 10.02 -2.11
CA ILE A 49 -3.94 8.80 -2.78
C ILE A 49 -3.16 8.59 -4.08
N GLU A 50 -2.98 9.64 -4.87
CA GLU A 50 -2.23 9.57 -6.13
C GLU A 50 -0.76 9.15 -5.92
N ALA A 51 -0.11 9.68 -4.88
CA ALA A 51 1.25 9.31 -4.53
C ALA A 51 1.39 7.84 -4.08
N LEU A 52 0.30 7.20 -3.65
CA LEU A 52 0.27 5.81 -3.21
C LEU A 52 0.01 4.81 -4.35
N LYS A 53 -0.28 5.26 -5.56
CA LYS A 53 -0.51 4.38 -6.73
C LYS A 53 0.64 3.42 -7.01
N SER A 54 1.87 3.89 -6.81
CA SER A 54 3.09 3.11 -7.06
C SER A 54 3.61 2.37 -5.83
N GLU A 55 2.90 2.42 -4.69
CA GLU A 55 3.33 1.74 -3.48
C GLU A 55 3.19 0.22 -3.65
N CYS A 56 4.31 -0.50 -3.47
CA CYS A 56 4.36 -1.96 -3.61
C CYS A 56 4.12 -2.70 -2.28
N ARG A 57 4.15 -2.00 -1.16
CA ARG A 57 3.89 -2.58 0.16
C ARG A 57 2.40 -2.54 0.48
N THR A 58 1.95 -3.44 1.33
CA THR A 58 0.59 -3.38 1.90
C THR A 58 0.37 -2.05 2.62
N MET A 59 -0.73 -1.39 2.32
CA MET A 59 -1.10 -0.07 2.85
C MET A 59 -2.22 -0.22 3.87
N ILE A 60 -2.13 0.52 4.99
CA ILE A 60 -3.11 0.44 6.07
C ILE A 60 -3.67 1.83 6.37
N PHE A 61 -4.99 1.95 6.32
CA PHE A 61 -5.71 3.19 6.54
C PHE A 61 -6.70 3.05 7.69
N TYR A 62 -6.86 4.11 8.47
CA TYR A 62 -8.01 4.28 9.34
C TYR A 62 -9.08 5.10 8.64
N GLU A 63 -10.33 4.73 8.81
CA GLU A 63 -11.42 5.52 8.28
C GLU A 63 -12.68 5.47 9.18
N SER A 64 -13.47 6.52 9.11
CA SER A 64 -14.74 6.58 9.83
C SER A 64 -15.85 5.92 9.01
N PRO A 65 -16.94 5.43 9.67
CA PRO A 65 -18.05 4.80 8.96
C PRO A 65 -18.71 5.75 7.94
N HIS A 66 -18.74 7.05 8.22
CA HIS A 66 -19.32 8.06 7.33
C HIS A 66 -18.51 8.32 6.05
N ARG A 67 -17.28 7.81 5.96
CA ARG A 67 -16.38 8.06 4.83
C ARG A 67 -15.82 6.80 4.18
N VAL A 68 -16.05 5.63 4.78
CA VAL A 68 -15.48 4.36 4.28
C VAL A 68 -15.89 4.08 2.84
N VAL A 69 -17.16 4.23 2.48
CA VAL A 69 -17.65 4.03 1.10
C VAL A 69 -16.92 4.97 0.13
N LYS A 70 -16.86 6.26 0.46
CA LYS A 70 -16.13 7.23 -0.35
C LYS A 70 -14.63 6.94 -0.45
N ALA A 71 -14.03 6.46 0.64
CA ALA A 71 -12.62 6.08 0.64
C ALA A 71 -12.35 4.88 -0.27
N LEU A 72 -13.17 3.82 -0.17
CA LEU A 72 -13.10 2.63 -1.03
C LEU A 72 -13.30 2.98 -2.50
N GLN A 73 -14.25 3.86 -2.82
CA GLN A 73 -14.46 4.36 -4.17
C GLN A 73 -13.21 5.08 -4.70
N GLN A 74 -12.64 5.99 -3.92
CA GLN A 74 -11.41 6.71 -4.29
C GLN A 74 -10.22 5.78 -4.48
N PHE A 75 -10.13 4.73 -3.66
CA PHE A 75 -9.08 3.72 -3.79
C PHE A 75 -9.28 2.87 -5.05
N ALA A 76 -10.51 2.44 -5.34
CA ALA A 76 -10.83 1.69 -6.57
C ALA A 76 -10.52 2.52 -7.83
N GLU A 77 -10.87 3.80 -7.84
CA GLU A 77 -10.55 4.72 -8.94
C GLU A 77 -9.04 4.94 -9.11
N ALA A 78 -8.30 5.04 -8.00
CA ALA A 78 -6.87 5.34 -8.04
C ALA A 78 -5.99 4.10 -8.23
N PHE A 79 -6.29 2.99 -7.56
CA PHE A 79 -5.43 1.79 -7.52
C PHE A 79 -5.92 0.68 -8.45
N GLY A 80 -7.13 0.81 -9.02
CA GLY A 80 -7.82 -0.20 -9.80
C GLY A 80 -8.77 -1.04 -8.95
N GLY A 81 -9.97 -1.32 -9.50
CA GLY A 81 -11.03 -2.06 -8.81
C GLY A 81 -10.65 -3.48 -8.40
N GLU A 82 -9.75 -4.12 -9.16
CA GLU A 82 -9.27 -5.49 -8.93
C GLU A 82 -8.22 -5.61 -7.82
N ARG A 83 -7.73 -4.48 -7.28
CA ARG A 83 -6.75 -4.47 -6.20
C ARG A 83 -7.33 -5.13 -4.95
N GLN A 84 -6.62 -6.12 -4.40
CA GLN A 84 -7.05 -6.84 -3.21
C GLN A 84 -7.07 -5.94 -1.99
N CYS A 85 -8.10 -6.07 -1.17
CA CYS A 85 -8.21 -5.34 0.08
C CYS A 85 -8.98 -6.11 1.15
N SER A 86 -8.90 -5.63 2.37
CA SER A 86 -9.71 -6.05 3.50
C SER A 86 -10.18 -4.82 4.27
N ALA A 87 -11.47 -4.73 4.55
CA ALA A 87 -12.04 -3.72 5.42
C ALA A 87 -12.50 -4.40 6.72
N CYS A 88 -11.80 -4.10 7.82
CA CYS A 88 -12.10 -4.61 9.15
C CYS A 88 -12.79 -3.53 9.96
N ARG A 89 -13.90 -3.87 10.62
CA ARG A 89 -14.60 -2.94 11.52
C ARG A 89 -14.74 -3.51 12.91
N GLU A 90 -14.81 -2.63 13.91
CA GLU A 90 -15.10 -2.96 15.30
C GLU A 90 -14.22 -4.10 15.86
N ILE A 91 -12.94 -4.11 15.51
CA ILE A 91 -11.97 -5.15 15.88
C ILE A 91 -11.96 -5.32 17.42
N SER A 92 -12.03 -6.57 17.87
CA SER A 92 -12.12 -6.99 19.27
C SER A 92 -13.40 -6.54 20.00
N LYS A 93 -14.45 -6.14 19.25
CA LYS A 93 -15.76 -5.77 19.79
C LYS A 93 -16.82 -6.78 19.33
N LEU A 94 -18.03 -6.66 19.92
CA LEU A 94 -19.16 -7.60 19.65
C LEU A 94 -19.57 -7.66 18.16
N HIS A 95 -19.41 -6.56 17.44
CA HIS A 95 -19.79 -6.44 16.02
C HIS A 95 -18.59 -6.42 15.09
N GLU A 96 -17.53 -7.13 15.48
CA GLU A 96 -16.36 -7.29 14.61
C GLU A 96 -16.73 -7.96 13.29
N GLU A 97 -16.27 -7.38 12.21
CA GLU A 97 -16.46 -7.91 10.86
C GLU A 97 -15.22 -7.61 10.02
N SER A 98 -14.85 -8.56 9.15
CA SER A 98 -13.78 -8.40 8.17
C SER A 98 -14.28 -8.83 6.80
N VAL A 99 -14.45 -7.88 5.89
CA VAL A 99 -14.83 -8.08 4.50
C VAL A 99 -13.57 -8.06 3.64
N ARG A 100 -13.30 -9.15 2.91
CA ARG A 100 -12.12 -9.33 2.07
C ARG A 100 -12.53 -9.55 0.63
N GLY A 101 -11.69 -9.11 -0.30
CA GLY A 101 -11.90 -9.24 -1.72
C GLY A 101 -11.19 -8.13 -2.49
N THR A 102 -11.62 -7.89 -3.71
CA THR A 102 -11.19 -6.74 -4.49
C THR A 102 -11.79 -5.44 -3.94
N LEU A 103 -11.17 -4.30 -4.26
CA LEU A 103 -11.73 -2.98 -3.89
C LEU A 103 -13.15 -2.80 -4.41
N ALA A 104 -13.45 -3.33 -5.62
CA ALA A 104 -14.78 -3.27 -6.19
C ALA A 104 -15.81 -4.11 -5.39
N GLU A 105 -15.45 -5.32 -4.99
CA GLU A 105 -16.33 -6.20 -4.20
C GLU A 105 -16.59 -5.65 -2.80
N VAL A 106 -15.51 -5.18 -2.12
CA VAL A 106 -15.64 -4.59 -0.78
C VAL A 106 -16.41 -3.28 -0.81
N LEU A 107 -16.23 -2.46 -1.85
CA LEU A 107 -17.04 -1.26 -2.07
C LEU A 107 -18.53 -1.62 -2.25
N ALA A 108 -18.84 -2.59 -3.11
CA ALA A 108 -20.22 -3.05 -3.35
C ALA A 108 -20.88 -3.51 -2.05
N HIS A 109 -20.17 -4.32 -1.24
CA HIS A 109 -20.65 -4.77 0.06
C HIS A 109 -21.10 -3.59 0.96
N PHE A 110 -20.25 -2.54 1.11
CA PHE A 110 -20.57 -1.41 1.96
C PHE A 110 -21.49 -0.35 1.33
N MET A 111 -21.78 -0.45 0.05
CA MET A 111 -22.89 0.29 -0.58
C MET A 111 -24.25 -0.33 -0.26
N GLU A 112 -24.32 -1.65 -0.11
CA GLU A 112 -25.55 -2.38 0.23
C GLU A 112 -25.77 -2.45 1.75
N ASN A 113 -24.69 -2.48 2.54
CA ASN A 113 -24.71 -2.62 4.00
C ASN A 113 -24.18 -1.36 4.66
N GLU A 114 -25.04 -0.64 5.39
CA GLU A 114 -24.67 0.63 6.03
C GLU A 114 -23.44 0.46 6.94
N PRO A 115 -22.32 1.18 6.69
CA PRO A 115 -21.13 1.08 7.51
C PRO A 115 -21.36 1.64 8.91
N ARG A 116 -20.95 0.90 9.95
CA ARG A 116 -21.02 1.30 11.35
C ARG A 116 -19.74 0.99 12.07
N GLY A 117 -19.40 1.80 13.06
CA GLY A 117 -18.21 1.60 13.88
C GLY A 117 -16.94 2.15 13.26
N GLU A 118 -15.79 1.75 13.79
CA GLU A 118 -14.46 2.20 13.36
C GLU A 118 -13.87 1.21 12.34
N PHE A 119 -13.25 1.74 11.30
CA PHE A 119 -12.71 0.93 10.21
C PHE A 119 -11.19 0.97 10.13
N VAL A 120 -10.61 -0.18 9.83
CA VAL A 120 -9.25 -0.32 9.32
C VAL A 120 -9.34 -0.93 7.93
N ILE A 121 -8.85 -0.21 6.93
CA ILE A 121 -8.80 -0.68 5.54
C ILE A 121 -7.36 -1.07 5.24
N VAL A 122 -7.16 -2.30 4.79
CA VAL A 122 -5.86 -2.84 4.37
C VAL A 122 -5.94 -3.08 2.87
N VAL A 123 -5.03 -2.47 2.10
CA VAL A 123 -5.01 -2.56 0.63
C VAL A 123 -3.68 -3.14 0.19
N ALA A 124 -3.70 -4.11 -0.70
CA ALA A 124 -2.48 -4.68 -1.27
C ALA A 124 -1.64 -3.62 -1.99
N GLY A 125 -0.34 -3.75 -1.94
CA GLY A 125 0.58 -2.99 -2.76
C GLY A 125 0.38 -3.27 -4.25
N ARG A 126 1.04 -2.50 -5.10
CA ARG A 126 1.09 -2.77 -6.53
C ARG A 126 2.00 -3.99 -6.78
N ASP A 127 1.57 -4.93 -7.60
CA ASP A 127 2.40 -6.06 -7.99
C ASP A 127 3.61 -5.60 -8.81
N GLU A 128 4.79 -6.17 -8.52
CA GLU A 128 6.01 -5.86 -9.27
C GLU A 128 5.90 -6.29 -10.75
N ALA A 129 5.06 -7.26 -11.07
CA ALA A 129 4.76 -7.69 -12.43
C ALA A 129 4.09 -6.56 -13.24
N ASP A 130 3.18 -5.80 -12.64
CA ASP A 130 2.51 -4.66 -13.28
C ASP A 130 3.46 -3.48 -13.57
N VAL A 131 4.64 -3.45 -12.97
CA VAL A 131 5.65 -2.41 -13.20
C VAL A 131 6.40 -2.64 -14.52
N GLN A 132 6.44 -3.88 -15.03
CA GLN A 132 7.18 -4.21 -16.25
C GLN A 132 6.39 -3.90 -17.53
N GLU A 133 5.06 -3.90 -17.49
CA GLU A 133 4.23 -3.57 -18.67
C GLU A 133 4.19 -2.07 -19.00
N GLY A 134 4.62 -1.21 -18.10
CA GLY A 134 4.63 0.26 -18.29
C GLY A 134 5.94 0.85 -18.83
N LYS A 135 6.94 0.06 -19.17
CA LYS A 135 8.16 0.57 -19.85
C LYS A 135 7.92 0.59 -21.35
N PRO A 136 8.08 1.74 -22.05
CA PRO A 136 8.08 1.75 -23.51
C PRO A 136 9.19 0.82 -23.98
N GLN A 137 8.83 -0.10 -24.88
CA GLN A 137 9.81 -0.92 -25.60
C GLN A 137 10.76 0.05 -26.32
N ALA A 138 11.99 0.17 -25.81
CA ALA A 138 13.06 0.80 -26.55
C ALA A 138 13.30 -0.05 -27.80
N GLU A 139 13.15 0.59 -28.95
CA GLU A 139 13.33 0.05 -30.27
C GLU A 139 14.62 -0.79 -30.35
N GLN A 140 14.43 -2.08 -30.61
CA GLN A 140 15.50 -2.93 -31.12
C GLN A 140 15.62 -2.65 -32.62
N GLY A 141 16.63 -1.88 -32.97
CA GLY A 141 16.96 -1.61 -34.37
C GLY A 141 18.33 -0.99 -34.49
N ALA A 142 19.35 -1.82 -34.68
CA ALA A 142 20.37 -1.71 -35.72
C ALA A 142 21.52 -2.69 -35.46
N GLU A 143 21.80 -3.42 -36.48
CA GLU A 143 22.77 -4.48 -36.65
C GLU A 143 24.22 -3.99 -36.81
N PRO A 144 25.16 -4.90 -37.09
CA PRO A 144 26.44 -5.00 -36.37
C PRO A 144 27.62 -4.41 -37.17
N GLY A 145 28.63 -3.99 -36.49
CA GLY A 145 29.80 -3.41 -37.12
C GLY A 145 31.10 -3.62 -36.36
N LYS A 146 31.80 -4.70 -36.74
CA LYS A 146 33.25 -4.83 -36.80
C LYS A 146 34.07 -4.98 -35.51
N GLU A 147 34.58 -6.19 -35.38
CA GLU A 147 35.81 -6.55 -34.69
C GLU A 147 36.92 -5.48 -34.78
N LYS A 148 37.55 -5.21 -33.68
CA LYS A 148 38.98 -4.88 -33.61
C LYS A 148 39.64 -5.60 -32.45
N HIS A 149 40.40 -6.58 -32.83
CA HIS A 149 41.52 -7.20 -32.19
C HIS A 149 42.36 -6.19 -31.39
N PHE A 150 42.55 -6.42 -30.10
CA PHE A 150 43.77 -5.98 -29.42
C PHE A 150 44.23 -7.06 -28.47
N SER A 151 45.24 -7.80 -28.97
CA SER A 151 46.14 -8.70 -28.25
C SER A 151 47.17 -7.89 -27.46
N LYS A 152 47.63 -8.50 -26.37
CA LYS A 152 48.85 -8.24 -25.59
C LYS A 152 48.73 -7.27 -24.43
N TYR A 153 48.75 -7.79 -23.23
CA TYR A 153 49.98 -7.77 -22.44
C TYR A 153 49.95 -8.88 -21.37
N ARG A 154 50.93 -9.76 -21.56
CA ARG A 154 51.29 -10.86 -20.67
C ARG A 154 52.55 -10.43 -19.91
N ASN A 155 52.60 -10.76 -18.61
CA ASN A 155 53.81 -10.93 -17.78
C ASN A 155 54.56 -9.70 -17.25
N LYS A 156 54.69 -9.61 -15.91
CA LYS A 156 55.83 -10.03 -15.08
C LYS A 156 55.56 -9.53 -13.63
N GLN A 157 55.54 -10.45 -12.74
CA GLN A 157 56.51 -10.81 -11.69
C GLN A 157 57.11 -9.61 -10.96
N LEU A 158 56.79 -9.39 -9.70
CA LEU A 158 57.52 -9.75 -8.47
C LEU A 158 56.61 -9.55 -7.30
#